data_7ea303c9fead983980b39c5a39b91490
#
_entry.id   7ea303c9fead983980b39c5a39b91490
#
_cell.length_a   1.000
_cell.length_b   1.000
_cell.length_c   1.000
_cell.angle_alpha   90.00
_cell.angle_beta   90.00
_cell.angle_gamma   90.00
#
_symmetry.space_group_name_H-M   'P 1'
#
loop_
_entity.id
_entity.type
_entity.pdbx_description
1 polymer ?
#
loop_
_entity_poly.entity_id
_entity_poly.type
_entity_poly.pdbx_seq_one_letter_code
_entity_poly.pdbx_strand_id
1 'polypeptide(L)'
;LKHMLGLDHPGTLKYYLLLLLFLAALGLFAARFEIVRAFPRAEAFYAALGIEAKIVGEGLEFQNVVRREYEEDYVRKLEIKGYIANTNPFEVEMPLIRVEVLDKNTNLLQALNDKTPLAVLEAEGRMAFRIVLNRPSPLAKYVVLTFVKKQPAD
;
A
#
# COMPACT_ATOMS: atom_id res chain seq x y z
N LEU A 1 -43.48 14.26 18.99
CA LEU A 1 -42.18 14.05 18.37
C LEU A 1 -42.10 14.63 16.94
N LYS A 2 -43.21 14.50 16.12
CA LYS A 2 -43.27 15.08 14.75
C LYS A 2 -43.11 16.59 14.72
N HIS A 3 -43.75 17.29 15.68
CA HIS A 3 -43.67 18.76 15.79
C HIS A 3 -42.30 19.30 16.20
N MET A 4 -41.48 18.51 16.90
CA MET A 4 -40.14 18.93 17.32
C MET A 4 -39.10 18.89 16.18
N LEU A 5 -39.39 18.16 15.11
CA LEU A 5 -38.43 17.98 13.99
C LEU A 5 -38.76 18.83 12.76
N GLY A 6 -39.82 19.71 12.81
CA GLY A 6 -40.18 20.59 11.70
C GLY A 6 -40.55 19.84 10.40
N LEU A 7 -41.06 18.60 10.51
CA LEU A 7 -41.34 17.70 9.37
C LEU A 7 -42.67 18.00 8.67
N ASP A 8 -43.35 19.10 9.06
CA ASP A 8 -44.68 19.42 8.54
C ASP A 8 -44.71 20.06 7.13
N HIS A 9 -43.52 20.35 6.57
CA HIS A 9 -43.42 20.81 5.19
C HIS A 9 -42.88 19.75 4.27
N PRO A 10 -43.51 19.41 3.15
CA PRO A 10 -43.01 18.38 2.20
C PRO A 10 -41.65 18.71 1.61
N GLY A 11 -41.22 19.97 1.72
CA GLY A 11 -39.86 20.38 1.33
C GLY A 11 -38.78 20.01 2.33
N THR A 12 -39.06 19.99 3.62
CA THR A 12 -38.04 19.68 4.65
C THR A 12 -37.62 18.21 4.66
N LEU A 13 -38.55 17.31 4.37
CA LEU A 13 -38.26 15.87 4.27
C LEU A 13 -37.14 15.54 3.24
N LYS A 14 -37.15 16.27 2.11
CA LYS A 14 -36.12 16.11 1.07
C LYS A 14 -34.72 16.46 1.59
N TYR A 15 -34.59 17.51 2.39
CA TYR A 15 -33.32 17.92 2.97
C TYR A 15 -32.80 16.90 4.00
N TYR A 16 -33.69 16.33 4.82
CA TYR A 16 -33.32 15.28 5.77
C TYR A 16 -32.89 14.00 5.05
N LEU A 17 -33.56 13.60 3.97
CA LEU A 17 -33.17 12.46 3.15
C LEU A 17 -31.83 12.70 2.47
N LEU A 18 -31.57 13.89 1.93
CA LEU A 18 -30.29 14.26 1.34
C LEU A 18 -29.18 14.26 2.37
N LEU A 19 -29.43 14.80 3.56
CA LEU A 19 -28.46 14.79 4.66
C LEU A 19 -28.14 13.35 5.10
N LEU A 20 -29.15 12.51 5.25
CA LEU A 20 -28.97 11.10 5.59
C LEU A 20 -28.15 10.37 4.54
N LEU A 21 -28.45 10.59 3.26
CA LEU A 21 -27.70 10.01 2.14
C LEU A 21 -26.25 10.49 2.13
N PHE A 22 -26.03 11.77 2.38
CA PHE A 22 -24.69 12.33 2.46
C PHE A 22 -23.87 11.73 3.62
N LEU A 23 -24.49 11.61 4.80
CA LEU A 23 -23.84 10.99 5.96
C LEU A 23 -23.53 9.52 5.73
N ALA A 24 -24.42 8.78 5.05
CA ALA A 24 -24.19 7.39 4.69
C ALA A 24 -23.02 7.25 3.69
N ALA A 25 -22.98 8.11 2.67
CA ALA A 25 -21.87 8.14 1.70
C ALA A 25 -20.53 8.49 2.37
N LEU A 26 -20.54 9.46 3.29
CA LEU A 26 -19.35 9.83 4.05
C LEU A 26 -18.86 8.68 4.94
N GLY A 27 -19.79 7.95 5.59
CA GLY A 27 -19.48 6.77 6.39
C GLY A 27 -18.86 5.65 5.55
N LEU A 28 -19.42 5.36 4.38
CA LEU A 28 -18.87 4.37 3.45
C LEU A 28 -17.48 4.77 2.95
N PHE A 29 -17.27 6.05 2.67
CA PHE A 29 -15.96 6.55 2.26
C PHE A 29 -14.92 6.43 3.38
N ALA A 30 -15.28 6.81 4.61
CA ALA A 30 -14.40 6.74 5.77
C ALA A 30 -14.01 5.28 6.12
N ALA A 31 -14.98 4.37 6.01
CA ALA A 31 -14.79 2.95 6.34
C ALA A 31 -14.30 2.09 5.15
N ARG A 32 -13.96 2.68 4.01
CA ARG A 32 -13.63 1.95 2.77
C ARG A 32 -12.57 0.86 2.93
N PHE A 33 -11.51 1.12 3.67
CA PHE A 33 -10.43 0.15 3.89
C PHE A 33 -10.89 -1.05 4.73
N GLU A 34 -11.68 -0.81 5.76
CA GLU A 34 -12.23 -1.87 6.61
C GLU A 34 -13.27 -2.71 5.86
N ILE A 35 -14.10 -2.07 5.04
CA ILE A 35 -15.10 -2.74 4.21
C ILE A 35 -14.42 -3.65 3.18
N VAL A 36 -13.38 -3.17 2.49
CA VAL A 36 -12.65 -3.98 1.50
C VAL A 36 -11.86 -5.09 2.17
N ARG A 37 -11.32 -4.86 3.37
CA ARG A 37 -10.67 -5.91 4.17
C ARG A 37 -11.63 -7.04 4.53
N ALA A 38 -12.85 -6.72 4.96
CA ALA A 38 -13.87 -7.70 5.31
C ALA A 38 -14.51 -8.36 4.07
N PHE A 39 -14.70 -7.59 3.02
CA PHE A 39 -15.36 -8.01 1.78
C PHE A 39 -14.52 -7.59 0.56
N PRO A 40 -13.54 -8.40 0.12
CA PRO A 40 -12.63 -8.05 -0.99
C PRO A 40 -13.35 -7.69 -2.30
N ARG A 41 -14.54 -8.23 -2.53
CA ARG A 41 -15.37 -7.90 -3.71
C ARG A 41 -15.85 -6.45 -3.74
N ALA A 42 -15.89 -5.77 -2.58
CA ALA A 42 -16.24 -4.36 -2.51
C ALA A 42 -15.17 -3.45 -3.15
N GLU A 43 -13.93 -3.93 -3.35
CA GLU A 43 -12.89 -3.19 -4.07
C GLU A 43 -13.34 -2.75 -5.46
N ALA A 44 -14.01 -3.63 -6.19
CA ALA A 44 -14.51 -3.33 -7.54
C ALA A 44 -15.54 -2.18 -7.54
N PHE A 45 -16.37 -2.11 -6.51
CA PHE A 45 -17.33 -1.01 -6.35
C PHE A 45 -16.64 0.33 -6.12
N TYR A 46 -15.66 0.38 -5.22
CA TYR A 46 -14.91 1.61 -4.97
C TYR A 46 -14.06 2.01 -6.17
N ALA A 47 -13.43 1.06 -6.86
CA ALA A 47 -12.66 1.30 -8.07
C ALA A 47 -13.52 1.90 -9.19
N ALA A 48 -14.77 1.46 -9.36
CA ALA A 48 -15.71 2.01 -10.32
C ALA A 48 -16.05 3.49 -10.04
N LEU A 49 -15.94 3.90 -8.79
CA LEU A 49 -16.12 5.31 -8.36
C LEU A 49 -14.80 6.11 -8.38
N GLY A 50 -13.68 5.52 -8.82
CA GLY A 50 -12.37 6.15 -8.80
C GLY A 50 -11.77 6.31 -7.40
N ILE A 51 -12.26 5.54 -6.42
CA ILE A 51 -11.83 5.60 -5.01
C ILE A 51 -10.89 4.44 -4.72
N GLU A 52 -9.67 4.72 -4.27
CA GLU A 52 -8.77 3.69 -3.75
C GLU A 52 -9.22 3.23 -2.36
N ALA A 53 -9.52 1.94 -2.24
CA ALA A 53 -9.98 1.32 -1.00
C ALA A 53 -9.06 0.18 -0.51
N LYS A 54 -7.93 0.00 -1.19
CA LYS A 54 -6.94 -1.02 -0.86
C LYS A 54 -5.58 -0.37 -0.57
N ILE A 55 -4.99 -0.71 0.56
CA ILE A 55 -3.64 -0.28 0.92
C ILE A 55 -2.65 -1.22 0.24
N VAL A 56 -1.72 -0.65 -0.55
CA VAL A 56 -0.68 -1.44 -1.22
C VAL A 56 0.23 -2.09 -0.19
N GLY A 57 0.40 -3.40 -0.29
CA GLY A 57 1.23 -4.17 0.64
C GLY A 57 0.58 -4.44 2.01
N GLU A 58 -0.72 -4.22 2.15
CA GLU A 58 -1.43 -4.53 3.40
C GLU A 58 -1.27 -6.01 3.78
N GLY A 59 -0.83 -6.25 5.02
CA GLY A 59 -0.57 -7.60 5.51
C GLY A 59 0.72 -8.24 4.98
N LEU A 60 1.53 -7.50 4.21
CA LEU A 60 2.86 -7.92 3.80
C LEU A 60 3.91 -7.29 4.73
N GLU A 61 4.85 -8.10 5.19
CA GLU A 61 5.89 -7.66 6.12
C GLU A 61 7.27 -8.04 5.61
N PHE A 62 8.22 -7.10 5.71
CA PHE A 62 9.63 -7.40 5.52
C PHE A 62 10.22 -8.03 6.76
N GLN A 63 10.87 -9.18 6.62
CA GLN A 63 11.48 -9.93 7.71
C GLN A 63 12.94 -10.22 7.44
N ASN A 64 13.77 -10.19 8.49
CA ASN A 64 15.20 -10.54 8.45
C ASN A 64 15.97 -9.84 7.32
N VAL A 65 15.71 -8.55 7.15
CA VAL A 65 16.36 -7.74 6.13
C VAL A 65 17.81 -7.50 6.52
N VAL A 66 18.71 -7.88 5.62
CA VAL A 66 20.16 -7.71 5.77
C VAL A 66 20.67 -6.83 4.64
N ARG A 67 21.52 -5.90 4.99
CA ARG A 67 22.23 -5.01 4.08
C ARG A 67 23.70 -5.41 4.03
N ARG A 68 24.27 -5.50 2.83
CA ARG A 68 25.68 -5.76 2.61
C ARG A 68 26.21 -4.89 1.47
N GLU A 69 27.36 -4.26 1.69
CA GLU A 69 28.11 -3.59 0.63
C GLU A 69 29.28 -4.49 0.21
N TYR A 70 29.51 -4.62 -1.09
CA TYR A 70 30.62 -5.36 -1.67
C TYR A 70 31.04 -4.73 -3.00
N GLU A 71 32.19 -5.15 -3.49
CA GLU A 71 32.70 -4.74 -4.79
C GLU A 71 32.78 -5.95 -5.72
N GLU A 72 32.30 -5.79 -6.93
CA GLU A 72 32.36 -6.78 -7.99
C GLU A 72 32.69 -6.07 -9.31
N ASP A 73 33.70 -6.58 -10.02
CA ASP A 73 34.19 -5.99 -11.27
C ASP A 73 34.52 -4.47 -11.15
N TYR A 74 35.15 -4.08 -10.04
CA TYR A 74 35.46 -2.68 -9.70
C TYR A 74 34.23 -1.76 -9.53
N VAL A 75 33.04 -2.34 -9.36
CA VAL A 75 31.81 -1.61 -9.09
C VAL A 75 31.35 -1.90 -7.66
N ARG A 76 31.18 -0.83 -6.88
CA ARG A 76 30.54 -0.94 -5.54
C ARG A 76 29.07 -1.29 -5.71
N LYS A 77 28.62 -2.23 -4.92
CA LYS A 77 27.23 -2.72 -4.91
C LYS A 77 26.70 -2.73 -3.49
N LEU A 78 25.43 -2.37 -3.38
CA LEU A 78 24.64 -2.52 -2.16
C LEU A 78 23.61 -3.63 -2.37
N GLU A 79 23.76 -4.71 -1.65
CA GLU A 79 22.80 -5.81 -1.64
C GLU A 79 21.88 -5.70 -0.45
N ILE A 80 20.59 -5.83 -0.71
CA ILE A 80 19.53 -5.90 0.31
C ILE A 80 18.80 -7.19 0.07
N LYS A 81 18.78 -8.05 1.07
CA LYS A 81 18.08 -9.34 1.02
C LYS A 81 17.33 -9.60 2.30
N GLY A 82 16.28 -10.38 2.19
CA GLY A 82 15.45 -10.77 3.32
C GLY A 82 14.26 -11.60 2.85
N TYR A 83 13.22 -11.54 3.62
CA TYR A 83 11.99 -12.25 3.32
C TYR A 83 10.81 -11.29 3.33
N ILE A 84 9.79 -11.63 2.54
CA ILE A 84 8.49 -11.01 2.60
C ILE A 84 7.51 -12.07 3.08
N ALA A 85 6.79 -11.78 4.16
CA ALA A 85 5.76 -12.64 4.71
C ALA A 85 4.38 -12.07 4.42
N ASN A 86 3.45 -12.93 3.98
CA ASN A 86 2.04 -12.60 3.84
C ASN A 86 1.31 -13.02 5.10
N THR A 87 0.88 -12.06 5.91
CA THR A 87 0.13 -12.34 7.13
C THR A 87 -1.39 -12.43 6.91
N ASN A 88 -1.84 -12.24 5.67
CA ASN A 88 -3.25 -12.37 5.31
C ASN A 88 -3.66 -13.85 5.24
N PRO A 89 -4.94 -14.16 5.52
CA PRO A 89 -5.50 -15.51 5.37
C PRO A 89 -5.87 -15.86 3.91
N PHE A 90 -5.43 -15.05 2.95
CA PHE A 90 -5.67 -15.23 1.51
C PHE A 90 -4.39 -14.89 0.71
N GLU A 91 -4.32 -15.37 -0.51
CA GLU A 91 -3.22 -15.03 -1.42
C GLU A 91 -3.25 -13.54 -1.81
N VAL A 92 -2.09 -12.97 -2.02
CA VAL A 92 -1.92 -11.55 -2.39
C VAL A 92 -1.09 -11.43 -3.65
N GLU A 93 -1.56 -10.61 -4.60
CA GLU A 93 -0.75 -10.19 -5.72
C GLU A 93 0.37 -9.28 -5.22
N MET A 94 1.60 -9.63 -5.58
CA MET A 94 2.78 -8.94 -5.07
C MET A 94 2.97 -7.58 -5.75
N PRO A 95 3.06 -6.50 -4.96
CA PRO A 95 3.41 -5.18 -5.46
C PRO A 95 4.90 -5.10 -5.82
N LEU A 96 5.34 -3.97 -6.35
CA LEU A 96 6.76 -3.66 -6.49
C LEU A 96 7.35 -3.32 -5.12
N ILE A 97 8.64 -3.62 -4.94
CA ILE A 97 9.42 -3.15 -3.80
C ILE A 97 10.12 -1.86 -4.21
N ARG A 98 9.89 -0.80 -3.47
CA ARG A 98 10.63 0.46 -3.60
C ARG A 98 11.74 0.50 -2.57
N VAL A 99 12.97 0.68 -3.04
CA VAL A 99 14.15 0.90 -2.21
C VAL A 99 14.50 2.37 -2.27
N GLU A 100 14.60 3.01 -1.12
CA GLU A 100 15.05 4.39 -0.99
C GLU A 100 16.34 4.41 -0.16
N VAL A 101 17.35 5.09 -0.68
CA VAL A 101 18.62 5.31 0.00
C VAL A 101 18.67 6.74 0.47
N LEU A 102 18.86 6.94 1.76
CA LEU A 102 18.81 8.23 2.43
C LEU A 102 20.17 8.57 3.07
N ASP A 103 20.47 9.86 3.15
CA ASP A 103 21.62 10.34 3.90
C ASP A 103 21.34 10.42 5.41
N LYS A 104 22.31 10.91 6.18
CA LYS A 104 22.17 11.10 7.64
C LYS A 104 21.05 12.07 8.05
N ASN A 105 20.65 12.97 7.14
CA ASN A 105 19.59 13.96 7.37
C ASN A 105 18.25 13.52 6.77
N THR A 106 18.14 12.22 6.36
CA THR A 106 16.95 11.64 5.73
C THR A 106 16.58 12.22 4.35
N ASN A 107 17.54 12.87 3.68
CA ASN A 107 17.34 13.30 2.30
C ASN A 107 17.46 12.09 1.35
N LEU A 108 16.58 12.04 0.36
CA LEU A 108 16.61 11.00 -0.67
C LEU A 108 17.82 11.17 -1.58
N LEU A 109 18.67 10.17 -1.65
CA LEU A 109 19.84 10.13 -2.54
C LEU A 109 19.55 9.29 -3.79
N GLN A 110 18.96 8.13 -3.63
CA GLN A 110 18.66 7.19 -4.70
C GLN A 110 17.35 6.46 -4.41
N ALA A 111 16.62 6.10 -5.46
CA ALA A 111 15.42 5.27 -5.37
C ALA A 111 15.40 4.27 -6.52
N LEU A 112 14.94 3.06 -6.24
CA LEU A 112 14.78 1.97 -7.19
C LEU A 112 13.49 1.23 -6.90
N ASN A 113 12.73 0.92 -7.96
CA ASN A 113 11.60 0.00 -7.87
C ASN A 113 11.99 -1.33 -8.49
N ASP A 114 11.77 -2.42 -7.78
CA ASP A 114 12.09 -3.76 -8.26
C ASP A 114 10.90 -4.70 -8.13
N LYS A 115 10.89 -5.72 -8.98
CA LYS A 115 9.86 -6.76 -8.96
C LYS A 115 10.20 -7.81 -7.92
N THR A 116 9.16 -8.37 -7.30
CA THR A 116 9.31 -9.55 -6.46
C THR A 116 9.53 -10.80 -7.30
N PRO A 117 10.22 -11.84 -6.77
CA PRO A 117 10.46 -13.10 -7.50
C PRO A 117 9.16 -13.83 -7.90
N LEU A 118 8.14 -13.74 -7.06
CA LEU A 118 6.82 -14.31 -7.33
C LEU A 118 5.80 -13.21 -7.61
N ALA A 119 4.88 -13.45 -8.54
CA ALA A 119 3.79 -12.53 -8.84
C ALA A 119 2.68 -12.58 -7.79
N VAL A 120 2.50 -13.72 -7.11
CA VAL A 120 1.48 -13.98 -6.09
C VAL A 120 2.14 -14.69 -4.92
N LEU A 121 1.79 -14.31 -3.72
CA LEU A 121 2.22 -14.97 -2.49
C LEU A 121 1.01 -15.59 -1.80
N GLU A 122 1.11 -16.89 -1.51
CA GLU A 122 0.05 -17.65 -0.84
C GLU A 122 -0.30 -17.09 0.53
N ALA A 123 -1.50 -17.44 1.00
CA ALA A 123 -1.93 -17.14 2.36
C ALA A 123 -0.90 -17.65 3.37
N GLU A 124 -0.50 -16.79 4.32
CA GLU A 124 0.50 -17.09 5.34
C GLU A 124 1.87 -17.54 4.77
N GLY A 125 2.08 -17.31 3.46
CA GLY A 125 3.29 -17.67 2.73
C GLY A 125 4.44 -16.71 3.00
N ARG A 126 5.63 -17.16 2.61
CA ARG A 126 6.88 -16.41 2.77
C ARG A 126 7.75 -16.60 1.55
N MET A 127 8.36 -15.53 1.05
CA MET A 127 9.34 -15.60 -0.01
C MET A 127 10.60 -14.82 0.30
N ALA A 128 11.74 -15.31 -0.21
CA ALA A 128 12.99 -14.56 -0.18
C ALA A 128 13.01 -13.50 -1.28
N PHE A 129 13.62 -12.37 -1.02
CA PHE A 129 13.93 -11.35 -2.03
C PHE A 129 15.39 -10.91 -1.94
N ARG A 130 15.91 -10.44 -3.06
CA ARG A 130 17.25 -9.88 -3.18
C ARG A 130 17.23 -8.72 -4.17
N ILE A 131 17.72 -7.58 -3.72
CA ILE A 131 17.82 -6.37 -4.54
C ILE A 131 19.26 -5.90 -4.50
N VAL A 132 19.82 -5.57 -5.66
CA VAL A 132 21.18 -5.05 -5.80
C VAL A 132 21.14 -3.67 -6.42
N LEU A 133 21.68 -2.70 -5.71
CA LEU A 133 21.87 -1.35 -6.18
C LEU A 133 23.33 -1.16 -6.58
N ASN A 134 23.57 -0.82 -7.85
CA ASN A 134 24.90 -0.52 -8.34
C ASN A 134 25.30 0.93 -7.99
N ARG A 135 26.55 1.12 -7.61
CA ARG A 135 27.12 2.43 -7.28
C ARG A 135 26.28 3.20 -6.24
N PRO A 136 26.11 2.62 -5.03
CA PRO A 136 25.40 3.35 -3.97
C PRO A 136 26.15 4.64 -3.65
N SER A 137 25.39 5.70 -3.29
CA SER A 137 25.98 6.97 -2.88
C SER A 137 26.91 6.77 -1.68
N PRO A 138 28.10 7.38 -1.66
CA PRO A 138 28.99 7.33 -0.48
C PRO A 138 28.38 8.00 0.75
N LEU A 139 27.34 8.83 0.59
CA LEU A 139 26.61 9.49 1.67
C LEU A 139 25.45 8.64 2.20
N ALA A 140 25.21 7.46 1.64
CA ALA A 140 24.15 6.54 2.04
C ALA A 140 24.27 6.13 3.51
N LYS A 141 23.25 6.42 4.30
CA LYS A 141 23.18 6.08 5.73
C LYS A 141 22.05 5.11 6.04
N TYR A 142 20.87 5.37 5.49
CA TYR A 142 19.66 4.59 5.71
C TYR A 142 19.13 4.00 4.42
N VAL A 143 18.51 2.84 4.54
CA VAL A 143 17.77 2.18 3.45
C VAL A 143 16.35 1.93 3.94
N VAL A 144 15.38 2.39 3.19
CA VAL A 144 13.96 2.22 3.45
C VAL A 144 13.34 1.35 2.37
N LEU A 145 12.61 0.34 2.78
CA LEU A 145 11.85 -0.54 1.89
C LEU A 145 10.35 -0.27 2.06
N THR A 146 9.68 -0.06 0.94
CA THR A 146 8.23 0.11 0.89
C THR A 146 7.63 -0.67 -0.27
N PHE A 147 6.33 -0.95 -0.19
CA PHE A 147 5.59 -1.52 -1.30
C PHE A 147 4.93 -0.41 -2.11
N VAL A 148 5.03 -0.50 -3.44
CA VAL A 148 4.39 0.44 -4.35
C VAL A 148 3.57 -0.32 -5.40
N LYS A 149 2.49 0.30 -5.86
CA LYS A 149 1.61 -0.28 -6.87
C LYS A 149 2.38 -0.52 -8.17
N LYS A 150 2.15 -1.67 -8.80
CA LYS A 150 2.59 -1.89 -10.18
C LYS A 150 1.92 -0.86 -11.07
N GLN A 151 2.70 -0.12 -11.86
CA GLN A 151 2.12 0.68 -12.93
C GLN A 151 1.57 -0.27 -14.00
N PRO A 152 0.38 -0.01 -14.54
CA PRO A 152 -0.08 -0.74 -15.71
C PRO A 152 1.00 -0.61 -16.81
N ALA A 153 1.33 -1.70 -17.45
CA ALA A 153 2.21 -1.67 -18.60
C ALA A 153 1.54 -0.81 -19.70
N ASP A 154 2.21 0.27 -20.11
CA ASP A 154 1.81 1.06 -21.26
C ASP A 154 1.92 0.22 -22.56
#